data_bab5d4eb99d77f0dc121cffc9e4d0911
#
_entry.id   bab5d4eb99d77f0dc121cffc9e4d0911
#
_cell.length_a   1.000
_cell.length_b   1.000
_cell.length_c   1.000
_cell.angle_alpha   90.00
_cell.angle_beta   90.00
_cell.angle_gamma   90.00
#
_symmetry.space_group_name_H-M   'P 1'
#
loop_
_entity.id
_entity.type
_entity.pdbx_description
1 polymer ?
#
loop_
_entity_poly.entity_id
_entity_poly.type
_entity_poly.pdbx_seq_one_letter_code
_entity_poly.pdbx_strand_id
1 'polypeptide(L)'
;MNTKLLDRLIKNTKIKGADTMSDSAFFLAPEEVSTPVYALNIALSGSLYGGYDYGVYGWAGESKSFKTMFGLIMMKCYLDKYANSVAIFYDTEFGASLEYFKNVGIDVKRVVHIPIMNLEELKFDMVGQLDALEHGDKVFFFIDSIGNIASKKELEDAKEGKGTQDMTRAKQLKSFWRMVTPYIKTKKLPCWAIHHIYMEQGSMYPKAVVSGGTGGIYSSDGIYMVTKSQNKDGKDLLGYNFTIVINKSRKVIEQSKIPITVNFGDSINPYTGLFDIALESGHIIAPKQGYYTRVIVDKTTGEVKPDKNWRRADAESSKDFWNPILNESDFPEWIKTNFQLANSQLFDDEDEFAKIVGDDDAE
;
A
#
# COMPACT_ATOMS: atom_id res chain seq x y z
N MET A 1 31.26 -18.80 17.45
CA MET A 1 30.89 -17.40 17.07
C MET A 1 31.88 -16.42 17.72
N ASN A 2 32.46 -15.48 16.97
CA ASN A 2 33.46 -14.55 17.52
C ASN A 2 32.80 -13.31 18.16
N THR A 3 32.14 -13.52 19.31
CA THR A 3 31.40 -12.47 20.06
C THR A 3 32.30 -11.28 20.42
N LYS A 4 33.58 -11.53 20.76
CA LYS A 4 34.55 -10.44 21.08
C LYS A 4 34.81 -9.49 19.90
N LEU A 5 34.75 -10.00 18.66
CA LEU A 5 34.91 -9.16 17.47
C LEU A 5 33.67 -8.32 17.24
N LEU A 6 32.47 -8.93 17.34
CA LEU A 6 31.19 -8.22 17.21
C LEU A 6 31.08 -7.07 18.23
N ASP A 7 31.31 -7.36 19.51
CA ASP A 7 31.28 -6.36 20.59
C ASP A 7 32.25 -5.19 20.33
N ARG A 8 33.45 -5.51 19.81
CA ARG A 8 34.44 -4.49 19.48
C ARG A 8 33.99 -3.60 18.33
N LEU A 9 33.38 -4.16 17.29
CA LEU A 9 32.87 -3.41 16.13
C LEU A 9 31.68 -2.53 16.54
N ILE A 10 30.73 -3.07 17.33
CA ILE A 10 29.59 -2.30 17.84
C ILE A 10 30.05 -1.14 18.73
N LYS A 11 31.03 -1.36 19.62
CA LYS A 11 31.58 -0.30 20.46
C LYS A 11 32.37 0.76 19.70
N ASN A 12 32.93 0.41 18.54
CA ASN A 12 33.74 1.34 17.73
C ASN A 12 32.88 2.30 16.89
N THR A 13 31.62 1.94 16.58
CA THR A 13 30.73 2.84 15.85
C THR A 13 30.22 3.97 16.74
N LYS A 14 30.11 5.18 16.16
CA LYS A 14 29.48 6.35 16.81
C LYS A 14 27.99 6.49 16.43
N ILE A 15 27.48 5.57 15.61
CA ILE A 15 26.11 5.61 15.16
C ILE A 15 25.20 5.02 16.24
N LYS A 16 24.22 5.80 16.69
CA LYS A 16 23.23 5.34 17.67
C LYS A 16 22.35 4.24 17.08
N GLY A 17 22.09 3.20 17.86
CA GLY A 17 21.23 2.07 17.44
C GLY A 17 21.93 1.02 16.60
N ALA A 18 23.28 1.08 16.49
CA ALA A 18 24.06 -0.01 15.91
C ALA A 18 24.03 -1.22 16.86
N ASP A 19 23.67 -2.38 16.34
CA ASP A 19 23.56 -3.64 17.08
C ASP A 19 23.77 -4.83 16.12
N THR A 20 23.75 -6.05 16.63
CA THR A 20 23.66 -7.23 15.77
C THR A 20 22.33 -7.24 15.05
N MET A 21 22.23 -7.92 13.92
CA MET A 21 20.94 -7.98 13.19
C MET A 21 19.84 -8.67 14.03
N SER A 22 20.20 -9.64 14.86
CA SER A 22 19.25 -10.33 15.74
C SER A 22 18.67 -9.42 16.82
N ASP A 23 19.46 -8.49 17.34
CA ASP A 23 19.11 -7.65 18.48
C ASP A 23 18.68 -6.24 18.07
N SER A 24 18.89 -5.91 16.81
CA SER A 24 18.54 -4.59 16.27
C SER A 24 17.03 -4.37 16.26
N ALA A 25 16.56 -3.39 17.04
CA ALA A 25 15.16 -2.97 17.09
C ALA A 25 14.59 -2.55 15.72
N PHE A 26 15.47 -2.28 14.73
CA PHE A 26 15.08 -1.94 13.38
C PHE A 26 14.43 -3.11 12.63
N PHE A 27 14.89 -4.36 12.90
CA PHE A 27 14.41 -5.58 12.25
C PHE A 27 13.29 -6.29 12.99
N LEU A 28 12.83 -5.76 14.13
CA LEU A 28 11.62 -6.27 14.77
C LEU A 28 10.44 -6.16 13.81
N ALA A 29 9.65 -7.23 13.72
CA ALA A 29 8.47 -7.28 12.87
C ALA A 29 7.58 -6.04 13.11
N PRO A 30 7.25 -5.28 12.06
CA PRO A 30 6.44 -4.08 12.22
C PRO A 30 4.99 -4.45 12.55
N GLU A 31 4.34 -3.61 13.34
CA GLU A 31 2.90 -3.68 13.48
C GLU A 31 2.21 -3.20 12.21
N GLU A 32 1.41 -4.06 11.61
CA GLU A 32 0.63 -3.70 10.42
C GLU A 32 -0.68 -3.01 10.80
N VAL A 33 -1.10 -2.05 9.99
CA VAL A 33 -2.39 -1.38 10.07
C VAL A 33 -3.31 -2.00 9.03
N SER A 34 -4.23 -2.83 9.46
CA SER A 34 -5.25 -3.45 8.60
C SER A 34 -6.42 -2.50 8.35
N THR A 35 -7.14 -2.76 7.27
CA THR A 35 -8.37 -2.05 6.93
C THR A 35 -9.59 -2.97 7.12
N PRO A 36 -10.80 -2.43 7.22
CA PRO A 36 -12.01 -3.26 7.26
C PRO A 36 -12.34 -3.94 5.92
N VAL A 37 -11.59 -3.65 4.85
CA VAL A 37 -11.82 -4.18 3.49
C VAL A 37 -10.75 -5.22 3.18
N TYR A 38 -11.13 -6.49 3.10
CA TYR A 38 -10.19 -7.60 2.89
C TYR A 38 -9.36 -7.46 1.61
N ALA A 39 -9.98 -6.99 0.51
CA ALA A 39 -9.26 -6.78 -0.74
C ALA A 39 -8.16 -5.72 -0.63
N LEU A 40 -8.37 -4.65 0.17
CA LEU A 40 -7.31 -3.69 0.46
C LEU A 40 -6.17 -4.33 1.25
N ASN A 41 -6.48 -5.17 2.22
CA ASN A 41 -5.45 -5.88 3.00
C ASN A 41 -4.62 -6.82 2.11
N ILE A 42 -5.26 -7.53 1.17
CA ILE A 42 -4.55 -8.35 0.17
C ILE A 42 -3.61 -7.47 -0.67
N ALA A 43 -4.09 -6.32 -1.16
CA ALA A 43 -3.26 -5.41 -1.95
C ALA A 43 -2.05 -4.87 -1.17
N LEU A 44 -2.18 -4.67 0.15
CA LEU A 44 -1.16 -4.07 1.01
C LEU A 44 -0.12 -5.06 1.53
N SER A 45 -0.54 -6.31 1.79
CA SER A 45 0.29 -7.30 2.50
C SER A 45 0.28 -8.71 1.91
N GLY A 46 -0.56 -8.98 0.90
CA GLY A 46 -0.80 -10.34 0.41
C GLY A 46 -1.58 -11.23 1.39
N SER A 47 -2.26 -10.63 2.38
CA SER A 47 -3.00 -11.35 3.40
C SER A 47 -4.37 -10.70 3.65
N LEU A 48 -5.39 -11.50 3.99
CA LEU A 48 -6.72 -11.01 4.36
C LEU A 48 -6.70 -10.15 5.63
N TYR A 49 -5.81 -10.45 6.56
CA TYR A 49 -5.77 -9.87 7.90
C TYR A 49 -4.55 -8.97 8.14
N GLY A 50 -3.67 -8.86 7.14
CA GLY A 50 -2.53 -7.97 7.17
C GLY A 50 -2.88 -6.53 6.80
N GLY A 51 -1.86 -5.74 6.46
CA GLY A 51 -2.05 -4.35 6.11
C GLY A 51 -0.74 -3.67 5.73
N TYR A 52 -0.72 -2.34 5.81
CA TYR A 52 0.51 -1.58 5.64
C TYR A 52 1.22 -1.35 6.99
N ASP A 53 2.51 -1.14 6.93
CA ASP A 53 3.35 -0.77 8.07
C ASP A 53 3.93 0.65 7.90
N TYR A 54 5.08 0.91 8.54
CA TYR A 54 5.81 2.14 8.31
C TYR A 54 6.55 2.12 6.96
N GLY A 55 6.60 3.28 6.32
CA GLY A 55 7.29 3.41 5.04
C GLY A 55 6.68 4.44 4.12
N VAL A 56 7.15 4.49 2.90
CA VAL A 56 6.65 5.38 1.86
C VAL A 56 5.78 4.59 0.90
N TYR A 57 4.54 5.02 0.73
CA TYR A 57 3.54 4.37 -0.11
C TYR A 57 2.90 5.37 -1.07
N GLY A 58 2.45 4.89 -2.21
CA GLY A 58 1.78 5.74 -3.19
C GLY A 58 0.56 5.10 -3.82
N TRP A 59 -0.52 5.89 -3.92
CA TRP A 59 -1.66 5.61 -4.79
C TRP A 59 -1.47 6.35 -6.11
N ALA A 60 -1.43 5.63 -7.22
CA ALA A 60 -1.24 6.20 -8.54
C ALA A 60 -2.45 5.92 -9.44
N GLY A 61 -2.77 6.83 -10.36
CA GLY A 61 -3.88 6.62 -11.29
C GLY A 61 -4.36 7.92 -11.93
N GLU A 62 -5.32 7.81 -12.84
CA GLU A 62 -5.95 8.93 -13.49
C GLU A 62 -6.72 9.82 -12.50
N SER A 63 -7.08 11.03 -12.92
CA SER A 63 -7.99 11.89 -12.15
C SER A 63 -9.32 11.17 -11.88
N LYS A 64 -9.91 11.40 -10.69
CA LYS A 64 -11.18 10.79 -10.26
C LYS A 64 -11.15 9.26 -10.18
N SER A 65 -9.98 8.63 -9.93
CA SER A 65 -9.84 7.19 -9.69
C SER A 65 -9.84 6.79 -8.21
N PHE A 66 -10.43 7.59 -7.33
CA PHE A 66 -10.64 7.28 -5.91
C PHE A 66 -9.37 7.27 -5.03
N LYS A 67 -8.22 7.73 -5.54
CA LYS A 67 -6.92 7.71 -4.85
C LYS A 67 -6.94 8.42 -3.49
N THR A 68 -7.45 9.65 -3.45
CA THR A 68 -7.61 10.43 -2.21
C THR A 68 -8.40 9.64 -1.17
N MET A 69 -9.53 9.02 -1.57
CA MET A 69 -10.36 8.23 -0.65
C MET A 69 -9.61 7.01 -0.11
N PHE A 70 -8.86 6.29 -0.95
CA PHE A 70 -7.99 5.21 -0.45
C PHE A 70 -6.95 5.73 0.54
N GLY A 71 -6.33 6.89 0.29
CA GLY A 71 -5.41 7.54 1.22
C GLY A 71 -6.09 7.91 2.55
N LEU A 72 -7.31 8.43 2.51
CA LEU A 72 -8.09 8.75 3.71
C LEU A 72 -8.51 7.49 4.50
N ILE A 73 -8.82 6.38 3.82
CA ILE A 73 -9.07 5.10 4.49
C ILE A 73 -7.81 4.63 5.24
N MET A 74 -6.62 4.75 4.63
CA MET A 74 -5.36 4.42 5.31
C MET A 74 -5.17 5.31 6.54
N MET A 75 -5.35 6.63 6.41
CA MET A 75 -5.28 7.58 7.52
C MET A 75 -6.26 7.21 8.64
N LYS A 76 -7.53 6.93 8.30
CA LYS A 76 -8.56 6.55 9.27
C LYS A 76 -8.15 5.32 10.07
N CYS A 77 -7.72 4.25 9.38
CA CYS A 77 -7.31 3.01 10.03
C CYS A 77 -6.09 3.22 10.97
N TYR A 78 -5.16 4.10 10.59
CA TYR A 78 -4.04 4.46 11.46
C TYR A 78 -4.49 5.20 12.71
N LEU A 79 -5.33 6.21 12.55
CA LEU A 79 -5.85 6.99 13.67
C LEU A 79 -6.70 6.14 14.61
N ASP A 80 -7.44 5.15 14.10
CA ASP A 80 -8.22 4.22 14.91
C ASP A 80 -7.33 3.26 15.69
N LYS A 81 -6.30 2.72 15.04
CA LYS A 81 -5.37 1.79 15.68
C LYS A 81 -4.59 2.45 16.82
N TYR A 82 -4.19 3.70 16.67
CA TYR A 82 -3.37 4.43 17.63
C TYR A 82 -4.13 5.63 18.19
N ALA A 83 -4.73 5.49 19.37
CA ALA A 83 -5.60 6.50 19.97
C ALA A 83 -4.94 7.88 20.11
N ASN A 84 -3.63 7.92 20.38
CA ASN A 84 -2.86 9.17 20.56
C ASN A 84 -2.14 9.62 19.30
N SER A 85 -2.41 9.02 18.14
CA SER A 85 -1.78 9.42 16.88
C SER A 85 -2.43 10.67 16.31
N VAL A 86 -1.68 11.37 15.48
CA VAL A 86 -2.15 12.49 14.68
C VAL A 86 -1.81 12.26 13.20
N ALA A 87 -2.44 13.02 12.32
CA ALA A 87 -2.08 13.02 10.91
C ALA A 87 -1.64 14.41 10.46
N ILE A 88 -0.70 14.47 9.53
CA ILE A 88 -0.33 15.69 8.82
C ILE A 88 -0.78 15.50 7.36
N PHE A 89 -1.66 16.38 6.92
CA PHE A 89 -2.18 16.42 5.55
C PHE A 89 -1.58 17.58 4.79
N TYR A 90 -0.66 17.27 3.87
CA TYR A 90 -0.09 18.22 2.92
C TYR A 90 -1.01 18.30 1.70
N ASP A 91 -1.71 19.41 1.58
CA ASP A 91 -2.66 19.67 0.49
C ASP A 91 -2.01 20.57 -0.56
N THR A 92 -1.83 20.03 -1.76
CA THR A 92 -1.24 20.75 -2.91
C THR A 92 -2.24 20.94 -4.05
N GLU A 93 -3.40 20.27 -3.99
CA GLU A 93 -4.44 20.35 -5.02
C GLU A 93 -5.64 21.19 -4.57
N PHE A 94 -5.78 21.41 -3.25
CA PHE A 94 -6.89 22.15 -2.64
C PHE A 94 -8.27 21.58 -3.03
N GLY A 95 -8.30 20.28 -3.36
CA GLY A 95 -9.49 19.61 -3.85
C GLY A 95 -10.23 18.77 -2.81
N ALA A 96 -9.61 18.47 -1.66
CA ALA A 96 -10.20 17.67 -0.61
C ALA A 96 -11.04 18.54 0.34
N SER A 97 -12.36 18.29 0.39
CA SER A 97 -13.24 19.00 1.32
C SER A 97 -13.19 18.39 2.73
N LEU A 98 -13.51 19.19 3.74
CA LEU A 98 -13.67 18.74 5.12
C LEU A 98 -14.69 17.59 5.23
N GLU A 99 -15.70 17.56 4.37
CA GLU A 99 -16.71 16.51 4.32
C GLU A 99 -16.13 15.16 3.90
N TYR A 100 -15.12 15.13 3.02
CA TYR A 100 -14.45 13.88 2.67
C TYR A 100 -13.86 13.19 3.88
N PHE A 101 -13.19 13.95 4.75
CA PHE A 101 -12.63 13.42 6.00
C PHE A 101 -13.72 12.91 6.94
N LYS A 102 -14.79 13.67 7.11
CA LYS A 102 -15.93 13.30 7.97
C LYS A 102 -16.67 12.07 7.45
N ASN A 103 -16.86 11.96 6.14
CA ASN A 103 -17.55 10.82 5.52
C ASN A 103 -16.77 9.51 5.67
N VAL A 104 -15.44 9.59 5.72
CA VAL A 104 -14.59 8.42 6.05
C VAL A 104 -14.60 8.13 7.56
N GLY A 105 -15.10 9.07 8.39
CA GLY A 105 -15.14 8.96 9.85
C GLY A 105 -13.83 9.35 10.52
N ILE A 106 -13.04 10.24 9.90
CA ILE A 106 -11.81 10.78 10.48
C ILE A 106 -12.16 11.87 11.48
N ASP A 107 -11.59 11.78 12.70
CA ASP A 107 -11.61 12.91 13.64
C ASP A 107 -10.67 14.00 13.14
N VAL A 108 -11.26 15.03 12.53
CA VAL A 108 -10.52 16.14 11.93
C VAL A 108 -9.74 16.99 12.93
N LYS A 109 -10.03 16.88 14.22
CA LYS A 109 -9.24 17.54 15.27
C LYS A 109 -7.85 16.93 15.45
N ARG A 110 -7.66 15.72 14.95
CA ARG A 110 -6.40 14.99 14.97
C ARG A 110 -5.62 15.15 13.65
N VAL A 111 -6.07 16.00 12.72
CA VAL A 111 -5.42 16.21 11.43
C VAL A 111 -4.91 17.64 11.34
N VAL A 112 -3.62 17.80 11.16
CA VAL A 112 -2.99 19.09 10.85
C VAL A 112 -3.04 19.26 9.33
N HIS A 113 -3.76 20.26 8.84
CA HIS A 113 -3.84 20.61 7.43
C HIS A 113 -2.78 21.66 7.09
N ILE A 114 -1.92 21.35 6.12
CA ILE A 114 -0.84 22.22 5.68
C ILE A 114 -1.00 22.47 4.17
N PRO A 115 -1.49 23.66 3.76
CA PRO A 115 -1.56 24.04 2.36
C PRO A 115 -0.16 24.32 1.81
N ILE A 116 0.19 23.69 0.69
CA ILE A 116 1.53 23.76 0.08
C ILE A 116 1.43 24.33 -1.33
N MET A 117 2.22 25.35 -1.62
CA MET A 117 2.23 26.02 -2.92
C MET A 117 3.35 25.53 -3.84
N ASN A 118 4.44 25.01 -3.30
CA ASN A 118 5.59 24.52 -4.09
C ASN A 118 6.35 23.42 -3.36
N LEU A 119 7.17 22.69 -4.11
CA LEU A 119 7.90 21.53 -3.65
C LEU A 119 8.95 21.85 -2.57
N GLU A 120 9.53 23.03 -2.63
CA GLU A 120 10.53 23.45 -1.64
C GLU A 120 9.87 23.70 -0.27
N GLU A 121 8.65 24.29 -0.25
CA GLU A 121 7.87 24.42 0.98
C GLU A 121 7.55 23.05 1.59
N LEU A 122 7.03 22.11 0.78
CA LEU A 122 6.77 20.75 1.22
C LEU A 122 8.02 20.11 1.84
N LYS A 123 9.16 20.24 1.14
CA LYS A 123 10.42 19.66 1.58
C LYS A 123 10.89 20.24 2.91
N PHE A 124 10.88 21.55 3.08
CA PHE A 124 11.36 22.20 4.29
C PHE A 124 10.44 21.94 5.47
N ASP A 125 9.12 22.05 5.27
CA ASP A 125 8.17 21.79 6.34
C ASP A 125 8.22 20.33 6.79
N MET A 126 8.12 19.37 5.86
CA MET A 126 8.13 17.94 6.22
C MET A 126 9.42 17.51 6.92
N VAL A 127 10.58 18.02 6.51
CA VAL A 127 11.85 17.74 7.20
C VAL A 127 11.82 18.33 8.60
N GLY A 128 11.32 19.56 8.77
CA GLY A 128 11.17 20.20 10.08
C GLY A 128 10.23 19.43 11.00
N GLN A 129 9.06 18.99 10.50
CA GLN A 129 8.13 18.16 11.26
C GLN A 129 8.77 16.83 11.68
N LEU A 130 9.41 16.14 10.73
CA LEU A 130 10.10 14.87 11.02
C LEU A 130 11.24 15.01 12.02
N ASP A 131 11.97 16.12 12.00
CA ASP A 131 13.06 16.40 12.95
C ASP A 131 12.51 16.65 14.36
N ALA A 132 11.38 17.34 14.47
CA ALA A 132 10.74 17.67 15.73
C ALA A 132 10.08 16.49 16.46
N LEU A 133 9.78 15.38 15.74
CA LEU A 133 9.17 14.19 16.34
C LEU A 133 10.13 13.45 17.26
N GLU A 134 9.60 12.98 18.40
CA GLU A 134 10.35 12.12 19.32
C GLU A 134 10.21 10.63 18.97
N HIS A 135 11.02 9.82 19.62
CA HIS A 135 10.95 8.36 19.44
C HIS A 135 9.64 7.81 20.03
N GLY A 136 8.87 7.13 19.19
CA GLY A 136 7.59 6.54 19.60
C GLY A 136 6.36 7.36 19.22
N ASP A 137 6.55 8.61 18.77
CA ASP A 137 5.46 9.40 18.23
C ASP A 137 4.77 8.68 17.07
N LYS A 138 3.44 8.73 17.06
CA LYS A 138 2.60 8.11 16.05
C LYS A 138 1.99 9.16 15.14
N VAL A 139 2.60 9.38 13.99
CA VAL A 139 2.16 10.39 13.01
C VAL A 139 1.97 9.74 11.66
N PHE A 140 0.83 10.02 11.01
CA PHE A 140 0.53 9.64 9.65
C PHE A 140 0.77 10.82 8.72
N PHE A 141 1.64 10.66 7.72
CA PHE A 141 1.88 11.68 6.71
C PHE A 141 1.07 11.37 5.45
N PHE A 142 0.32 12.36 4.95
CA PHE A 142 -0.44 12.25 3.72
C PHE A 142 -0.18 13.44 2.81
N ILE A 143 0.20 13.19 1.56
CA ILE A 143 0.52 14.20 0.55
C ILE A 143 -0.46 14.04 -0.63
N ASP A 144 -1.32 15.01 -0.86
CA ASP A 144 -2.28 15.00 -1.97
C ASP A 144 -2.15 16.30 -2.80
N SER A 145 -1.43 16.25 -3.89
CA SER A 145 -0.66 15.18 -4.51
C SER A 145 0.80 15.59 -4.75
N ILE A 146 1.69 14.61 -4.87
CA ILE A 146 3.08 14.87 -5.24
C ILE A 146 3.25 15.04 -6.77
N GLY A 147 2.23 14.63 -7.53
CA GLY A 147 2.29 14.58 -9.00
C GLY A 147 2.29 15.94 -9.69
N ASN A 148 1.56 16.91 -9.16
CA ASN A 148 1.32 18.21 -9.81
C ASN A 148 2.00 19.40 -9.14
N ILE A 149 2.71 19.18 -8.04
CA ILE A 149 3.37 20.28 -7.33
C ILE A 149 4.50 20.88 -8.16
N ALA A 150 4.46 22.19 -8.36
CA ALA A 150 5.50 22.95 -9.07
C ALA A 150 6.74 23.17 -8.19
N SER A 151 7.90 23.39 -8.80
CA SER A 151 9.06 23.93 -8.09
C SER A 151 8.90 25.45 -7.89
N LYS A 152 9.60 26.00 -6.88
CA LYS A 152 9.65 27.45 -6.68
C LYS A 152 10.14 28.17 -7.94
N LYS A 153 11.12 27.59 -8.62
CA LYS A 153 11.65 28.14 -9.86
C LYS A 153 10.62 28.17 -11.00
N GLU A 154 9.82 27.10 -11.18
CA GLU A 154 8.71 27.11 -12.16
C GLU A 154 7.74 28.27 -11.90
N LEU A 155 7.41 28.55 -10.63
CA LEU A 155 6.53 29.65 -10.26
C LEU A 155 7.18 31.03 -10.52
N GLU A 156 8.48 31.18 -10.29
CA GLU A 156 9.24 32.40 -10.57
C GLU A 156 9.35 32.65 -12.09
N ASP A 157 9.75 31.62 -12.85
CA ASP A 157 9.86 31.70 -14.31
C ASP A 157 8.50 32.03 -14.98
N ALA A 158 7.41 31.46 -14.46
CA ALA A 158 6.06 31.78 -14.94
C ALA A 158 5.68 33.25 -14.70
N LYS A 159 6.05 33.86 -13.56
CA LYS A 159 5.82 35.29 -13.26
C LYS A 159 6.64 36.18 -14.16
N GLU A 160 7.82 35.75 -14.58
CA GLU A 160 8.71 36.48 -15.46
C GLU A 160 8.43 36.21 -16.95
N GLY A 161 7.45 35.41 -17.31
CA GLY A 161 7.10 35.04 -18.69
C GLY A 161 8.16 34.18 -19.40
N LYS A 162 9.01 33.51 -18.67
CA LYS A 162 10.04 32.61 -19.21
C LYS A 162 9.47 31.21 -19.48
N GLY A 163 9.50 30.78 -20.74
CA GLY A 163 9.00 29.48 -21.20
C GLY A 163 10.04 28.34 -21.18
N THR A 164 11.00 28.33 -20.26
CA THR A 164 12.05 27.31 -20.19
C THR A 164 11.57 26.03 -19.51
N GLN A 165 11.85 24.89 -20.15
CA GLN A 165 11.62 23.57 -19.55
C GLN A 165 12.51 23.41 -18.30
N ASP A 166 11.89 23.34 -17.10
CA ASP A 166 12.65 23.29 -15.86
C ASP A 166 12.92 21.84 -15.42
N MET A 167 14.19 21.45 -15.46
CA MET A 167 14.67 20.19 -14.90
C MET A 167 14.82 20.22 -13.36
N THR A 168 14.60 21.38 -12.74
CA THR A 168 14.79 21.60 -11.29
C THR A 168 13.80 20.81 -10.48
N ARG A 169 12.53 20.73 -10.92
CA ARG A 169 11.47 19.97 -10.26
C ARG A 169 11.86 18.51 -10.05
N ALA A 170 12.36 17.82 -11.07
CA ALA A 170 12.79 16.42 -10.97
C ALA A 170 13.94 16.25 -9.96
N LYS A 171 14.90 17.20 -9.94
CA LYS A 171 16.01 17.21 -8.97
C LYS A 171 15.50 17.45 -7.55
N GLN A 172 14.56 18.36 -7.36
CA GLN A 172 13.96 18.67 -6.05
C GLN A 172 13.14 17.50 -5.52
N LEU A 173 12.33 16.83 -6.35
CA LEU A 173 11.59 15.62 -5.97
C LEU A 173 12.53 14.49 -5.53
N LYS A 174 13.60 14.25 -6.29
CA LYS A 174 14.62 13.27 -5.90
C LYS A 174 15.29 13.65 -4.58
N SER A 175 15.59 14.92 -4.39
CA SER A 175 16.16 15.45 -3.13
C SER A 175 15.18 15.29 -1.97
N PHE A 176 13.91 15.63 -2.15
CA PHE A 176 12.86 15.46 -1.17
C PHE A 176 12.79 14.02 -0.64
N TRP A 177 12.59 13.04 -1.51
CA TRP A 177 12.49 11.64 -1.10
C TRP A 177 13.77 11.13 -0.42
N ARG A 178 14.93 11.53 -0.92
CA ARG A 178 16.23 11.17 -0.30
C ARG A 178 16.37 11.70 1.11
N MET A 179 15.79 12.88 1.40
CA MET A 179 15.86 13.49 2.73
C MET A 179 14.84 12.90 3.69
N VAL A 180 13.57 12.72 3.27
CA VAL A 180 12.50 12.31 4.18
C VAL A 180 12.48 10.80 4.44
N THR A 181 12.85 9.96 3.45
CA THR A 181 12.78 8.50 3.59
C THR A 181 13.56 7.94 4.79
N PRO A 182 14.81 8.36 5.08
CA PRO A 182 15.52 7.89 6.26
C PRO A 182 14.80 8.21 7.57
N TYR A 183 14.22 9.41 7.72
CA TYR A 183 13.42 9.77 8.90
C TYR A 183 12.18 8.90 9.03
N ILE A 184 11.41 8.73 7.93
CA ILE A 184 10.22 7.88 7.88
C ILE A 184 10.55 6.46 8.36
N LYS A 185 11.65 5.90 7.86
CA LYS A 185 12.08 4.53 8.20
C LYS A 185 12.59 4.41 9.63
N THR A 186 13.46 5.30 10.08
CA THR A 186 14.05 5.23 11.42
C THR A 186 13.06 5.55 12.53
N LYS A 187 12.09 6.42 12.27
CA LYS A 187 11.00 6.76 13.21
C LYS A 187 9.78 5.83 13.08
N LYS A 188 9.82 4.87 12.13
CA LYS A 188 8.74 3.90 11.88
C LYS A 188 7.39 4.55 11.63
N LEU A 189 7.34 5.52 10.72
CA LEU A 189 6.16 6.31 10.37
C LEU A 189 5.61 5.93 8.99
N PRO A 190 4.29 5.90 8.77
CA PRO A 190 3.72 5.77 7.43
C PRO A 190 3.66 7.13 6.73
N CYS A 191 4.03 7.15 5.45
CA CYS A 191 3.88 8.29 4.55
C CYS A 191 3.20 7.83 3.27
N TRP A 192 2.02 8.36 2.99
CA TRP A 192 1.26 8.07 1.79
C TRP A 192 1.24 9.28 0.87
N ALA A 193 1.49 9.07 -0.42
CA ALA A 193 1.45 10.12 -1.42
C ALA A 193 0.52 9.74 -2.58
N ILE A 194 -0.20 10.74 -3.10
CA ILE A 194 -1.00 10.59 -4.30
C ILE A 194 -0.15 10.95 -5.51
N HIS A 195 -0.20 10.08 -6.52
CA HIS A 195 0.48 10.25 -7.79
C HIS A 195 -0.53 10.27 -8.94
N HIS A 196 -0.30 11.12 -9.93
CA HIS A 196 -0.94 10.99 -11.23
C HIS A 196 -0.17 10.01 -12.10
N ILE A 197 -0.79 9.58 -13.19
CA ILE A 197 -0.14 8.81 -14.25
C ILE A 197 -0.19 9.60 -15.55
N TYR A 198 0.77 9.34 -16.41
CA TYR A 198 0.78 9.80 -17.80
C TYR A 198 1.16 8.64 -18.71
N MET A 199 0.73 8.68 -19.96
CA MET A 199 1.10 7.66 -20.93
C MET A 199 2.46 7.99 -21.52
N GLU A 200 3.32 6.99 -21.62
CA GLU A 200 4.64 7.12 -22.24
C GLU A 200 4.50 7.55 -23.71
N GLN A 201 5.22 8.60 -24.10
CA GLN A 201 5.18 9.13 -25.46
C GLN A 201 6.21 8.41 -26.34
N GLY A 202 5.86 8.17 -27.61
CA GLY A 202 6.78 7.62 -28.60
C GLY A 202 6.92 6.09 -28.62
N SER A 203 6.19 5.36 -27.76
CA SER A 203 6.12 3.90 -27.79
C SER A 203 4.94 3.41 -28.65
N MET A 204 5.12 2.31 -29.40
CA MET A 204 4.02 1.65 -30.11
C MET A 204 3.00 1.04 -29.13
N TYR A 205 3.42 0.72 -27.91
CA TYR A 205 2.58 0.23 -26.80
C TYR A 205 2.81 1.10 -25.57
N PRO A 206 2.13 2.27 -25.48
CA PRO A 206 2.33 3.21 -24.39
C PRO A 206 2.00 2.57 -23.05
N LYS A 207 2.91 2.70 -22.07
CA LYS A 207 2.68 2.26 -20.70
C LYS A 207 2.31 3.45 -19.83
N ALA A 208 1.45 3.21 -18.84
CA ALA A 208 1.16 4.18 -17.82
C ALA A 208 2.38 4.35 -16.90
N VAL A 209 2.87 5.57 -16.78
CA VAL A 209 4.02 5.94 -15.95
C VAL A 209 3.54 6.77 -14.77
N VAL A 210 4.01 6.41 -13.57
CA VAL A 210 3.70 7.13 -12.34
C VAL A 210 4.42 8.48 -12.33
N SER A 211 3.69 9.56 -12.11
CA SER A 211 4.26 10.91 -12.01
C SER A 211 5.09 11.08 -10.73
N GLY A 212 5.96 12.09 -10.72
CA GLY A 212 6.80 12.37 -9.55
C GLY A 212 8.23 11.84 -9.67
N GLY A 213 8.60 11.31 -10.85
CA GLY A 213 9.95 10.89 -11.19
C GLY A 213 10.36 9.57 -10.52
N THR A 214 11.45 8.98 -11.01
CA THR A 214 11.97 7.69 -10.56
C THR A 214 12.41 7.70 -9.09
N GLY A 215 12.81 8.84 -8.54
CA GLY A 215 13.25 8.97 -7.14
C GLY A 215 12.16 8.60 -6.14
N GLY A 216 10.91 9.00 -6.38
CA GLY A 216 9.77 8.63 -5.54
C GLY A 216 9.48 7.15 -5.59
N ILE A 217 9.45 6.57 -6.79
CA ILE A 217 9.20 5.14 -6.99
C ILE A 217 10.27 4.29 -6.30
N TYR A 218 11.56 4.64 -6.46
CA TYR A 218 12.66 3.89 -5.83
C TYR A 218 12.64 3.96 -4.30
N SER A 219 12.24 5.10 -3.73
CA SER A 219 12.14 5.29 -2.29
C SER A 219 10.90 4.62 -1.68
N SER A 220 9.87 4.30 -2.48
CA SER A 220 8.62 3.74 -1.98
C SER A 220 8.74 2.26 -1.63
N ASP A 221 8.00 1.85 -0.62
CA ASP A 221 7.81 0.45 -0.22
C ASP A 221 6.65 -0.21 -0.97
N GLY A 222 5.67 0.59 -1.39
CA GLY A 222 4.57 0.16 -2.23
C GLY A 222 4.04 1.27 -3.12
N ILE A 223 3.74 0.94 -4.38
CA ILE A 223 3.04 1.77 -5.35
C ILE A 223 1.87 0.97 -5.91
N TYR A 224 0.68 1.49 -5.73
CA TYR A 224 -0.58 0.86 -6.09
C TYR A 224 -1.26 1.68 -7.19
N MET A 225 -1.34 1.11 -8.40
CA MET A 225 -2.00 1.77 -9.54
C MET A 225 -3.48 1.45 -9.53
N VAL A 226 -4.31 2.47 -9.58
CA VAL A 226 -5.77 2.34 -9.56
C VAL A 226 -6.32 2.66 -10.94
N THR A 227 -6.96 1.68 -11.56
CA THR A 227 -7.78 1.85 -12.76
C THR A 227 -9.26 1.84 -12.40
N LYS A 228 -10.11 2.42 -13.24
CA LYS A 228 -11.54 2.59 -12.98
C LYS A 228 -12.37 2.20 -14.19
N SER A 229 -13.45 1.46 -13.96
CA SER A 229 -14.51 1.20 -14.93
C SER A 229 -15.89 1.46 -14.31
N GLN A 230 -16.91 1.62 -15.14
CA GLN A 230 -18.27 1.85 -14.65
C GLN A 230 -18.90 0.54 -14.17
N ASN A 231 -19.54 0.57 -12.99
CA ASN A 231 -20.43 -0.48 -12.51
C ASN A 231 -21.86 -0.09 -12.90
N LYS A 232 -22.48 -0.87 -13.79
CA LYS A 232 -23.80 -0.60 -14.35
C LYS A 232 -24.75 -1.78 -14.22
N ASP A 233 -26.04 -1.49 -14.01
CA ASP A 233 -27.11 -2.42 -14.24
C ASP A 233 -27.98 -1.90 -15.40
N GLY A 234 -27.90 -2.57 -16.54
CA GLY A 234 -28.49 -2.09 -17.78
C GLY A 234 -27.94 -0.70 -18.18
N LYS A 235 -28.80 0.34 -18.11
CA LYS A 235 -28.42 1.74 -18.39
C LYS A 235 -28.03 2.53 -17.14
N ASP A 236 -28.33 2.03 -15.96
CA ASP A 236 -28.16 2.74 -14.70
C ASP A 236 -26.73 2.58 -14.19
N LEU A 237 -26.09 3.70 -13.88
CA LEU A 237 -24.76 3.71 -13.26
C LEU A 237 -24.92 3.55 -11.75
N LEU A 238 -24.55 2.38 -11.23
CA LEU A 238 -24.63 2.07 -9.80
C LEU A 238 -23.40 2.57 -9.02
N GLY A 239 -22.24 2.64 -9.67
CA GLY A 239 -20.99 3.01 -9.03
C GLY A 239 -19.80 2.77 -9.96
N TYR A 240 -18.67 2.41 -9.36
CA TYR A 240 -17.45 2.11 -10.09
C TYR A 240 -16.77 0.84 -9.59
N ASN A 241 -16.20 0.11 -10.55
CA ASN A 241 -15.26 -0.97 -10.28
C ASN A 241 -13.84 -0.40 -10.40
N PHE A 242 -13.07 -0.55 -9.35
CA PHE A 242 -11.65 -0.21 -9.31
C PHE A 242 -10.83 -1.49 -9.37
N THR A 243 -9.70 -1.44 -10.06
CA THR A 243 -8.69 -2.50 -9.99
C THR A 243 -7.41 -1.89 -9.47
N ILE A 244 -6.94 -2.40 -8.36
CA ILE A 244 -5.63 -2.05 -7.80
C ILE A 244 -4.60 -2.99 -8.41
N VAL A 245 -3.68 -2.43 -9.18
CA VAL A 245 -2.54 -3.15 -9.76
C VAL A 245 -1.31 -2.85 -8.91
N ILE A 246 -0.67 -3.88 -8.41
CA ILE A 246 0.55 -3.75 -7.60
C ILE A 246 1.71 -3.40 -8.54
N ASN A 247 2.08 -2.13 -8.62
CA ASN A 247 3.17 -1.67 -9.48
C ASN A 247 4.53 -1.87 -8.82
N LYS A 248 4.59 -1.76 -7.50
CA LYS A 248 5.74 -2.06 -6.67
C LYS A 248 5.26 -2.48 -5.28
N SER A 249 5.88 -3.49 -4.71
CA SER A 249 5.66 -3.88 -3.32
C SER A 249 6.88 -4.63 -2.77
N ARG A 250 7.07 -4.55 -1.44
CA ARG A 250 8.01 -5.41 -0.71
C ARG A 250 7.35 -6.64 -0.12
N LYS A 251 6.00 -6.71 -0.17
CA LYS A 251 5.20 -7.75 0.50
C LYS A 251 4.33 -8.55 -0.48
N VAL A 252 3.93 -7.94 -1.58
CA VAL A 252 2.95 -8.51 -2.51
C VAL A 252 3.59 -8.70 -3.88
N ILE A 253 3.23 -9.77 -4.55
CA ILE A 253 3.69 -10.08 -5.91
C ILE A 253 3.29 -8.94 -6.85
N GLU A 254 4.26 -8.35 -7.52
CA GLU A 254 4.04 -7.27 -8.49
C GLU A 254 3.16 -7.73 -9.65
N GLN A 255 2.41 -6.82 -10.24
CA GLN A 255 1.40 -7.04 -11.28
C GLN A 255 0.15 -7.79 -10.82
N SER A 256 0.03 -8.19 -9.55
CA SER A 256 -1.23 -8.69 -9.00
C SER A 256 -2.34 -7.65 -9.15
N LYS A 257 -3.56 -8.11 -9.45
CA LYS A 257 -4.73 -7.26 -9.71
C LYS A 257 -5.81 -7.57 -8.66
N ILE A 258 -6.15 -6.56 -7.89
CA ILE A 258 -7.14 -6.71 -6.81
C ILE A 258 -8.37 -5.85 -7.16
N PRO A 259 -9.55 -6.47 -7.38
CA PRO A 259 -10.77 -5.73 -7.69
C PRO A 259 -11.41 -5.15 -6.43
N ILE A 260 -12.03 -3.98 -6.56
CA ILE A 260 -12.85 -3.33 -5.52
C ILE A 260 -14.02 -2.63 -6.20
N THR A 261 -15.24 -2.90 -5.75
CA THR A 261 -16.46 -2.22 -6.21
C THR A 261 -16.92 -1.22 -5.15
N VAL A 262 -17.23 -0.01 -5.57
CA VAL A 262 -17.81 1.04 -4.73
C VAL A 262 -19.06 1.57 -5.41
N ASN A 263 -20.21 1.41 -4.76
CA ASN A 263 -21.50 1.91 -5.23
C ASN A 263 -21.81 3.28 -4.64
N PHE A 264 -22.60 4.06 -5.34
CA PHE A 264 -23.04 5.38 -4.87
C PHE A 264 -23.99 5.24 -3.68
N GLY A 265 -23.73 6.04 -2.64
CA GLY A 265 -24.58 6.07 -1.45
C GLY A 265 -24.35 4.92 -0.47
N ASP A 266 -23.57 3.91 -0.83
CA ASP A 266 -23.27 2.78 0.03
C ASP A 266 -21.91 2.96 0.74
N SER A 267 -21.78 2.34 1.90
CA SER A 267 -20.47 2.12 2.50
C SER A 267 -19.69 1.06 1.70
N ILE A 268 -18.36 1.13 1.74
CA ILE A 268 -17.53 0.10 1.09
C ILE A 268 -17.77 -1.24 1.80
N ASN A 269 -18.25 -2.23 1.04
CA ASN A 269 -18.48 -3.57 1.55
C ASN A 269 -17.15 -4.23 1.93
N PRO A 270 -16.98 -4.78 3.16
CA PRO A 270 -15.77 -5.46 3.59
C PRO A 270 -15.32 -6.60 2.69
N TYR A 271 -16.27 -7.28 2.04
CA TYR A 271 -16.03 -8.43 1.18
C TYR A 271 -15.88 -8.07 -0.31
N THR A 272 -15.95 -6.79 -0.66
CA THR A 272 -15.80 -6.35 -2.05
C THR A 272 -14.52 -6.92 -2.66
N GLY A 273 -14.61 -7.41 -3.89
CA GLY A 273 -13.50 -7.99 -4.63
C GLY A 273 -13.13 -9.43 -4.26
N LEU A 274 -13.56 -9.96 -3.11
CA LEU A 274 -13.23 -11.32 -2.71
C LEU A 274 -13.93 -12.39 -3.56
N PHE A 275 -15.11 -12.07 -4.12
CA PHE A 275 -15.91 -13.06 -4.82
C PHE A 275 -15.19 -13.63 -6.05
N ASP A 276 -14.58 -12.76 -6.85
CA ASP A 276 -13.86 -13.18 -8.05
C ASP A 276 -12.56 -13.93 -7.68
N ILE A 277 -11.88 -13.52 -6.61
CA ILE A 277 -10.69 -14.21 -6.07
C ILE A 277 -11.07 -15.61 -5.54
N ALA A 278 -12.21 -15.73 -4.84
CA ALA A 278 -12.68 -17.00 -4.33
C ALA A 278 -13.19 -17.96 -5.43
N LEU A 279 -13.69 -17.42 -6.56
CA LEU A 279 -13.96 -18.19 -7.77
C LEU A 279 -12.68 -18.71 -8.42
N GLU A 280 -11.68 -17.85 -8.57
CA GLU A 280 -10.38 -18.21 -9.14
C GLU A 280 -9.67 -19.30 -8.31
N SER A 281 -9.76 -19.21 -7.00
CA SER A 281 -9.16 -20.18 -6.08
C SER A 281 -9.97 -21.49 -5.93
N GLY A 282 -11.17 -21.57 -6.50
CA GLY A 282 -12.04 -22.74 -6.37
C GLY A 282 -12.81 -22.86 -5.05
N HIS A 283 -12.71 -21.87 -4.14
CA HIS A 283 -13.50 -21.85 -2.89
C HIS A 283 -14.96 -21.46 -3.13
N ILE A 284 -15.25 -20.91 -4.29
CA ILE A 284 -16.60 -20.73 -4.83
C ILE A 284 -16.62 -21.42 -6.20
N ILE A 285 -17.68 -22.16 -6.49
CA ILE A 285 -17.93 -22.74 -7.82
C ILE A 285 -19.30 -22.31 -8.34
N ALA A 286 -19.48 -22.34 -9.66
CA ALA A 286 -20.74 -22.04 -10.33
C ALA A 286 -21.39 -23.33 -10.86
N PRO A 287 -22.19 -24.04 -10.06
CA PRO A 287 -22.80 -25.33 -10.48
C PRO A 287 -23.78 -25.16 -11.65
N LYS A 288 -24.37 -23.99 -11.80
CA LYS A 288 -25.21 -23.59 -12.94
C LYS A 288 -25.18 -22.09 -13.13
N GLN A 289 -25.56 -21.63 -14.31
CA GLN A 289 -25.55 -20.21 -14.65
C GLN A 289 -26.29 -19.34 -13.61
N GLY A 290 -25.59 -18.34 -13.09
CA GLY A 290 -26.13 -17.36 -12.13
C GLY A 290 -26.33 -17.89 -10.71
N TYR A 291 -25.87 -19.10 -10.41
CA TYR A 291 -25.84 -19.67 -9.06
C TYR A 291 -24.47 -20.12 -8.65
N TYR A 292 -24.15 -19.90 -7.41
CA TYR A 292 -22.82 -20.12 -6.82
C TYR A 292 -22.94 -20.91 -5.52
N THR A 293 -21.96 -21.75 -5.24
CA THR A 293 -21.91 -22.53 -3.99
C THR A 293 -20.50 -22.48 -3.43
N ARG A 294 -20.37 -22.50 -2.11
CA ARG A 294 -19.09 -22.56 -1.42
C ARG A 294 -18.54 -23.98 -1.47
N VAL A 295 -17.22 -24.09 -1.53
CA VAL A 295 -16.50 -25.34 -1.39
C VAL A 295 -15.79 -25.32 -0.04
N ILE A 296 -16.37 -25.95 0.97
CA ILE A 296 -15.81 -26.07 2.31
C ILE A 296 -15.48 -27.53 2.56
N VAL A 297 -14.21 -27.84 2.70
CA VAL A 297 -13.73 -29.19 2.96
C VAL A 297 -13.71 -29.42 4.47
N ASP A 298 -14.34 -30.49 4.93
CA ASP A 298 -14.22 -30.93 6.32
C ASP A 298 -12.81 -31.45 6.58
N LYS A 299 -12.10 -30.81 7.51
CA LYS A 299 -10.69 -31.13 7.82
C LYS A 299 -10.50 -32.53 8.41
N THR A 300 -11.57 -33.15 8.93
CA THR A 300 -11.52 -34.46 9.57
C THR A 300 -11.80 -35.58 8.57
N THR A 301 -12.82 -35.37 7.70
CA THR A 301 -13.26 -36.42 6.77
C THR A 301 -12.70 -36.22 5.35
N GLY A 302 -12.22 -35.02 5.01
CA GLY A 302 -11.79 -34.66 3.66
C GLY A 302 -12.95 -34.47 2.67
N GLU A 303 -14.19 -34.54 3.12
CA GLU A 303 -15.37 -34.42 2.26
C GLU A 303 -15.82 -32.95 2.15
N VAL A 304 -16.38 -32.60 0.98
CA VAL A 304 -16.98 -31.28 0.78
C VAL A 304 -18.32 -31.19 1.51
N LYS A 305 -18.45 -30.24 2.43
CA LYS A 305 -19.71 -29.99 3.15
C LYS A 305 -20.81 -29.55 2.17
N PRO A 306 -22.02 -30.10 2.26
CA PRO A 306 -23.14 -29.63 1.47
C PRO A 306 -23.44 -28.14 1.73
N ASP A 307 -23.68 -27.38 0.68
CA ASP A 307 -24.10 -25.98 0.78
C ASP A 307 -25.26 -25.68 -0.20
N LYS A 308 -26.01 -24.62 0.11
CA LYS A 308 -27.05 -24.12 -0.75
C LYS A 308 -26.49 -23.31 -1.91
N ASN A 309 -27.32 -23.15 -2.96
CA ASN A 309 -27.00 -22.24 -4.04
C ASN A 309 -27.32 -20.78 -3.66
N TRP A 310 -26.38 -19.88 -3.99
CA TRP A 310 -26.48 -18.45 -3.75
C TRP A 310 -26.56 -17.67 -5.06
N ARG A 311 -27.25 -16.53 -5.08
CA ARG A 311 -27.06 -15.52 -6.12
C ARG A 311 -25.84 -14.67 -5.78
N ARG A 312 -25.13 -14.19 -6.79
CA ARG A 312 -23.91 -13.38 -6.57
C ARG A 312 -24.19 -12.16 -5.68
N ALA A 313 -25.25 -11.40 -5.98
CA ALA A 313 -25.60 -10.22 -5.20
C ALA A 313 -25.87 -10.51 -3.71
N ASP A 314 -26.51 -11.65 -3.42
CA ASP A 314 -26.80 -12.07 -2.03
C ASP A 314 -25.51 -12.55 -1.32
N ALA A 315 -24.61 -13.21 -2.06
CA ALA A 315 -23.36 -13.75 -1.53
C ALA A 315 -22.34 -12.65 -1.20
N GLU A 316 -22.16 -11.68 -2.10
CA GLU A 316 -21.12 -10.65 -2.00
C GLU A 316 -21.22 -9.80 -0.73
N SER A 317 -22.44 -9.57 -0.20
CA SER A 317 -22.65 -8.76 1.01
C SER A 317 -22.95 -9.58 2.26
N SER A 318 -23.11 -10.90 2.14
CA SER A 318 -23.55 -11.77 3.24
C SER A 318 -22.38 -12.22 4.12
N LYS A 319 -22.41 -11.83 5.40
CA LYS A 319 -21.48 -12.35 6.41
C LYS A 319 -21.59 -13.88 6.55
N ASP A 320 -22.81 -14.42 6.46
CA ASP A 320 -23.06 -15.86 6.57
C ASP A 320 -22.48 -16.64 5.40
N PHE A 321 -22.39 -16.01 4.23
CA PHE A 321 -21.71 -16.58 3.08
C PHE A 321 -20.20 -16.62 3.29
N TRP A 322 -19.61 -15.54 3.79
CA TRP A 322 -18.16 -15.40 3.87
C TRP A 322 -17.51 -16.06 5.08
N ASN A 323 -18.21 -16.13 6.23
CA ASN A 323 -17.65 -16.68 7.45
C ASN A 323 -17.03 -18.08 7.28
N PRO A 324 -17.68 -19.08 6.65
CA PRO A 324 -17.07 -20.39 6.46
C PRO A 324 -15.85 -20.36 5.52
N ILE A 325 -15.88 -19.54 4.46
CA ILE A 325 -14.72 -19.38 3.56
C ILE A 325 -13.54 -18.80 4.30
N LEU A 326 -13.76 -17.79 5.14
CA LEU A 326 -12.69 -17.07 5.84
C LEU A 326 -12.16 -17.83 7.06
N ASN A 327 -12.97 -18.66 7.73
CA ASN A 327 -12.62 -19.24 9.01
C ASN A 327 -12.52 -20.78 9.01
N GLU A 328 -13.13 -21.48 8.05
CA GLU A 328 -13.19 -22.94 8.03
C GLU A 328 -12.45 -23.57 6.84
N SER A 329 -12.12 -22.77 5.80
CA SER A 329 -11.37 -23.25 4.63
C SER A 329 -9.89 -22.83 4.70
N ASP A 330 -9.12 -23.23 3.69
CA ASP A 330 -7.72 -22.83 3.47
C ASP A 330 -7.61 -21.58 2.59
N PHE A 331 -8.70 -20.86 2.35
CA PHE A 331 -8.72 -19.62 1.55
C PHE A 331 -7.72 -18.56 2.05
N PRO A 332 -7.59 -18.31 3.38
CA PRO A 332 -6.58 -17.38 3.88
C PRO A 332 -5.13 -17.78 3.53
N GLU A 333 -4.83 -19.07 3.59
CA GLU A 333 -3.53 -19.64 3.22
C GLU A 333 -3.29 -19.55 1.72
N TRP A 334 -4.32 -19.87 0.92
CA TRP A 334 -4.28 -19.74 -0.52
C TRP A 334 -3.98 -18.29 -0.94
N ILE A 335 -4.62 -17.30 -0.30
CA ILE A 335 -4.35 -15.87 -0.53
C ILE A 335 -2.88 -15.56 -0.27
N LYS A 336 -2.31 -16.00 0.85
CA LYS A 336 -0.90 -15.76 1.16
C LYS A 336 0.02 -16.39 0.11
N THR A 337 -0.24 -17.62 -0.27
CA THR A 337 0.58 -18.34 -1.26
C THR A 337 0.58 -17.67 -2.62
N ASN A 338 -0.56 -17.08 -3.04
CA ASN A 338 -0.72 -16.54 -4.39
C ASN A 338 -0.44 -15.04 -4.49
N PHE A 339 -0.48 -14.30 -3.39
CA PHE A 339 -0.28 -12.84 -3.40
C PHE A 339 0.94 -12.37 -2.62
N GLN A 340 1.37 -13.08 -1.59
CA GLN A 340 2.49 -12.65 -0.77
C GLN A 340 3.82 -13.03 -1.42
N LEU A 341 4.79 -12.12 -1.39
CA LEU A 341 6.16 -12.47 -1.75
C LEU A 341 6.65 -13.53 -0.76
N ALA A 342 6.94 -14.71 -1.27
CA ALA A 342 7.45 -15.80 -0.45
C ALA A 342 8.83 -15.41 0.11
N ASN A 343 8.99 -15.51 1.42
CA ASN A 343 10.30 -15.57 2.06
C ASN A 343 10.85 -17.00 1.96
N SER A 344 10.95 -17.52 0.73
CA SER A 344 11.60 -18.81 0.51
C SER A 344 13.10 -18.68 0.80
N GLN A 345 13.66 -19.66 1.49
CA GLN A 345 15.11 -19.80 1.54
C GLN A 345 15.60 -19.92 0.08
N LEU A 346 16.59 -19.13 -0.27
CA LEU A 346 17.18 -19.17 -1.63
C LEU A 346 17.89 -20.49 -1.90
N PHE A 347 18.21 -21.25 -0.84
CA PHE A 347 18.89 -22.52 -0.89
C PHE A 347 18.08 -23.52 -0.08
N ASP A 348 17.55 -24.55 -0.72
CA ASP A 348 16.71 -25.57 -0.10
C ASP A 348 17.50 -26.55 0.80
N ASP A 349 18.83 -26.55 0.72
CA ASP A 349 19.70 -27.43 1.47
C ASP A 349 20.98 -26.70 1.94
N GLU A 350 21.14 -26.53 3.27
CA GLU A 350 22.43 -26.12 3.85
C GLU A 350 23.56 -27.11 3.49
N ASP A 351 23.25 -28.38 3.23
CA ASP A 351 24.17 -29.43 2.82
C ASP A 351 24.64 -29.28 1.35
N GLU A 352 23.80 -28.78 0.46
CA GLU A 352 24.18 -28.55 -0.95
C GLU A 352 25.12 -27.34 -1.10
N PHE A 353 24.88 -26.28 -0.32
CA PHE A 353 25.76 -25.11 -0.30
C PHE A 353 27.11 -25.43 0.35
N ALA A 354 27.13 -26.26 1.42
CA ALA A 354 28.35 -26.71 2.07
C ALA A 354 29.21 -27.58 1.13
N LYS A 355 28.61 -28.38 0.25
CA LYS A 355 29.32 -29.16 -0.76
C LYS A 355 29.94 -28.28 -1.84
N ILE A 356 29.27 -27.19 -2.26
CA ILE A 356 29.78 -26.27 -3.29
C ILE A 356 30.94 -25.40 -2.74
N VAL A 357 30.91 -25.03 -1.47
CA VAL A 357 31.93 -24.16 -0.82
C VAL A 357 33.07 -24.99 -0.19
N GLY A 358 32.85 -26.28 0.07
CA GLY A 358 33.80 -27.15 0.76
C GLY A 358 34.83 -27.85 -0.12
N ASP A 359 34.70 -27.81 -1.46
CA ASP A 359 35.61 -28.49 -2.39
C ASP A 359 36.87 -27.65 -2.78
N ASP A 360 36.99 -26.41 -2.32
CA ASP A 360 38.16 -25.56 -2.65
C ASP A 360 39.32 -25.63 -1.63
N ASP A 361 39.19 -26.39 -0.53
CA ASP A 361 40.25 -26.54 0.48
C ASP A 361 40.98 -27.91 0.44
N ALA A 362 40.88 -28.64 -0.66
CA ALA A 362 41.56 -29.95 -0.82
C ALA A 362 42.50 -29.95 -2.06
N GLU A 363 43.52 -29.04 -2.06
CA GLU A 363 44.78 -29.26 -2.77
C GLU A 363 45.97 -28.56 -2.02
#